data_b331e265b03d80b03c20c62b9ab8b88c
#
_entry.id   b331e265b03d80b03c20c62b9ab8b88c
#
_cell.length_a   1.000
_cell.length_b   1.000
_cell.length_c   1.000
_cell.angle_alpha   90.00
_cell.angle_beta   90.00
_cell.angle_gamma   90.00
#
_symmetry.space_group_name_H-M   'P 1'
#
loop_
_entity.id
_entity.type
_entity.pdbx_description
1 polymer ?
#
loop_
_entity_poly.entity_id
_entity_poly.type
_entity_poly.pdbx_seq_one_letter_code
_entity_poly.pdbx_strand_id
1 'polypeptide(L)'
;MTRFEPEARFTSSFQSFVNSAPAMPGPNAAQYPQAAPQQVQSWAMPTAPKKAPVFEAVVIGVGAAMMLVGTSSFLFATGPFLGFFLAIICLVPLVIILAFLQFVDRFEPEPWWTKIAALLWGGGVAVFFAGITNGLAGVAVASATGSGAAGSVFEGVVAAPLGEEFLKALGVLVIVMMRRHSISSPLDGLVYAGYSAAGFLVVEDFSYFVITFYNGILAETFIMRVLLGVFGHVMYTSCTGWAIGWAVTRTRSIGAGIGVVTLGYLIAVTMHGLWNGSATISGSRGGFLVLYFIFQVPLFCGWLFFVARTMRRERRDIAAGLMPYVNQGWILPSEVQMVCDPGSRRNALAWVAGGGPVAKRAMKSFMNNLASVGLDQIVMNVRGPEKARIDETQSKIQEATTQRQTFQSLMGIRPM
;
A
#
# COMPACT_ATOMS: atom_id res chain seq x y z
N MET A 1 29.56 -8.73 -7.40
CA MET A 1 28.15 -9.02 -7.07
C MET A 1 27.58 -9.84 -8.22
N THR A 2 27.41 -11.16 -8.04
CA THR A 2 26.75 -12.01 -9.02
C THR A 2 25.28 -11.61 -9.10
N ARG A 3 24.83 -11.17 -10.28
CA ARG A 3 23.39 -11.01 -10.55
C ARG A 3 22.74 -12.40 -10.46
N PHE A 4 21.62 -12.49 -9.77
CA PHE A 4 20.77 -13.67 -9.86
C PHE A 4 20.21 -13.71 -11.30
N GLU A 5 20.55 -14.76 -12.04
CA GLU A 5 19.95 -15.03 -13.34
C GLU A 5 19.07 -16.29 -13.21
N PRO A 6 17.86 -16.31 -13.77
CA PRO A 6 17.01 -17.48 -13.78
C PRO A 6 17.73 -18.64 -14.49
N GLU A 7 17.67 -19.84 -13.92
CA GLU A 7 18.33 -20.98 -14.50
C GLU A 7 17.83 -21.31 -15.92
N ALA A 8 18.78 -21.60 -16.82
CA ALA A 8 18.55 -21.86 -18.24
C ALA A 8 17.67 -23.09 -18.58
N ARG A 9 17.24 -23.88 -17.59
CA ARG A 9 16.49 -25.12 -17.80
C ARG A 9 15.10 -24.96 -18.43
N PHE A 10 14.63 -23.72 -18.57
CA PHE A 10 13.31 -23.42 -19.13
C PHE A 10 13.34 -22.88 -20.56
N THR A 11 14.53 -22.79 -21.17
CA THR A 11 14.72 -21.99 -22.39
C THR A 11 14.09 -22.58 -23.65
N SER A 12 14.04 -23.89 -23.82
CA SER A 12 13.62 -24.46 -25.11
C SER A 12 12.09 -24.46 -25.33
N SER A 13 11.31 -24.80 -24.32
CA SER A 13 9.84 -24.83 -24.45
C SER A 13 9.20 -23.45 -24.36
N PHE A 14 9.83 -22.52 -23.62
CA PHE A 14 9.32 -21.16 -23.48
C PHE A 14 9.67 -20.26 -24.68
N GLN A 15 10.83 -20.48 -25.28
CA GLN A 15 11.26 -19.76 -26.49
C GLN A 15 10.37 -20.08 -27.69
N SER A 16 9.89 -21.33 -27.82
CA SER A 16 8.91 -21.69 -28.83
C SER A 16 7.54 -21.05 -28.57
N PHE A 17 7.12 -20.94 -27.29
CA PHE A 17 5.89 -20.26 -26.90
C PHE A 17 5.95 -18.74 -27.14
N VAL A 18 7.08 -18.09 -26.83
CA VAL A 18 7.32 -16.65 -27.03
C VAL A 18 7.31 -16.28 -28.53
N ASN A 19 7.91 -17.12 -29.37
CA ASN A 19 7.92 -16.91 -30.83
C ASN A 19 6.54 -17.12 -31.48
N SER A 20 5.59 -17.73 -30.77
CA SER A 20 4.25 -18.03 -31.24
C SER A 20 3.16 -17.11 -30.68
N ALA A 21 3.48 -16.24 -29.69
CA ALA A 21 2.52 -15.29 -29.17
C ALA A 21 2.26 -14.16 -30.18
N PRO A 22 0.98 -13.88 -30.57
CA PRO A 22 0.69 -12.80 -31.48
C PRO A 22 1.10 -11.47 -30.85
N ALA A 23 1.84 -10.67 -31.58
CA ALA A 23 2.10 -9.28 -31.23
C ALA A 23 0.76 -8.55 -31.02
N MET A 24 0.66 -7.73 -29.98
CA MET A 24 -0.50 -6.84 -29.85
C MET A 24 -0.61 -6.00 -31.11
N PRO A 25 -1.82 -5.84 -31.72
CA PRO A 25 -1.97 -5.07 -32.92
C PRO A 25 -1.58 -3.61 -32.68
N GLY A 26 -0.40 -3.25 -33.12
CA GLY A 26 0.00 -1.88 -33.36
C GLY A 26 -0.56 -1.41 -34.72
N PRO A 27 -0.58 -0.11 -35.04
CA PRO A 27 -1.13 0.41 -36.27
C PRO A 27 -0.45 -0.09 -37.55
N ASN A 28 0.59 -0.95 -37.46
CA ASN A 28 1.30 -1.53 -38.60
C ASN A 28 1.52 -3.04 -38.44
N ALA A 29 0.44 -3.82 -38.23
CA ALA A 29 0.48 -5.27 -38.15
C ALA A 29 0.55 -5.92 -39.57
N ALA A 30 1.60 -5.64 -40.31
CA ALA A 30 1.91 -6.36 -41.54
C ALA A 30 3.29 -6.99 -41.41
N GLN A 31 3.32 -8.32 -41.55
CA GLN A 31 4.48 -9.18 -41.77
C GLN A 31 5.30 -9.63 -40.57
N TYR A 32 4.90 -10.78 -39.99
CA TYR A 32 5.84 -11.69 -39.31
C TYR A 32 5.71 -13.10 -39.93
N PRO A 33 6.83 -13.81 -40.24
CA PRO A 33 6.80 -15.17 -40.75
C PRO A 33 6.27 -16.16 -39.73
N GLN A 34 5.36 -17.03 -40.13
CA GLN A 34 4.85 -18.13 -39.28
C GLN A 34 5.91 -19.21 -39.15
N ALA A 35 6.32 -19.51 -37.90
CA ALA A 35 7.16 -20.67 -37.59
C ALA A 35 6.30 -21.90 -37.32
N ALA A 36 6.81 -23.08 -37.65
CA ALA A 36 6.12 -24.37 -37.54
C ALA A 36 5.85 -24.78 -36.06
N PRO A 37 4.76 -25.53 -35.78
CA PRO A 37 4.37 -25.87 -34.41
C PRO A 37 5.32 -26.88 -33.76
N GLN A 38 5.89 -26.53 -32.61
CA GLN A 38 6.62 -27.45 -31.75
C GLN A 38 5.76 -27.83 -30.53
N GLN A 39 5.79 -29.12 -30.16
CA GLN A 39 5.04 -29.63 -28.98
C GLN A 39 5.55 -28.98 -27.69
N VAL A 40 4.66 -28.29 -26.98
CA VAL A 40 4.95 -27.69 -25.68
C VAL A 40 4.92 -28.78 -24.62
N GLN A 41 6.08 -29.06 -24.01
CA GLN A 41 6.11 -29.89 -22.79
C GLN A 41 5.53 -29.09 -21.63
N SER A 42 4.47 -29.60 -21.01
CA SER A 42 3.89 -29.02 -19.81
C SER A 42 4.80 -29.32 -18.60
N TRP A 43 5.37 -28.28 -18.03
CA TRP A 43 6.13 -28.39 -16.78
C TRP A 43 5.17 -28.23 -15.60
N ALA A 44 4.91 -29.33 -14.88
CA ALA A 44 4.27 -29.27 -13.57
C ALA A 44 5.37 -29.07 -12.52
N MET A 45 5.66 -27.81 -12.16
CA MET A 45 6.45 -27.57 -10.96
C MET A 45 5.57 -27.75 -9.70
N PRO A 46 6.12 -28.31 -8.61
CA PRO A 46 5.41 -28.37 -7.35
C PRO A 46 5.12 -26.92 -6.91
N THR A 47 3.85 -26.55 -6.85
CA THR A 47 3.46 -25.28 -6.26
C THR A 47 3.66 -25.35 -4.76
N ALA A 48 4.41 -24.41 -4.19
CA ALA A 48 4.50 -24.29 -2.74
C ALA A 48 3.09 -24.11 -2.16
N PRO A 49 2.69 -24.84 -1.11
CA PRO A 49 1.36 -24.71 -0.52
C PRO A 49 1.17 -23.27 -0.03
N LYS A 50 0.08 -22.62 -0.45
CA LYS A 50 -0.28 -21.29 0.02
C LYS A 50 -0.48 -21.37 1.53
N LYS A 51 0.35 -20.68 2.30
CA LYS A 51 0.20 -20.61 3.76
C LYS A 51 -1.10 -19.90 4.10
N ALA A 52 -1.88 -20.46 5.03
CA ALA A 52 -3.07 -19.81 5.54
C ALA A 52 -2.70 -18.45 6.18
N PRO A 53 -3.51 -17.41 6.00
CA PRO A 53 -3.23 -16.07 6.54
C PRO A 53 -3.58 -15.99 8.05
N VAL A 54 -3.00 -16.90 8.86
CA VAL A 54 -3.29 -17.00 10.30
C VAL A 54 -2.88 -15.73 11.04
N PHE A 55 -1.73 -15.17 10.70
CA PHE A 55 -1.26 -13.92 11.30
C PHE A 55 -2.26 -12.77 11.04
N GLU A 56 -2.67 -12.60 9.80
CA GLU A 56 -3.64 -11.56 9.43
C GLU A 56 -4.99 -11.81 10.11
N ALA A 57 -5.46 -13.05 10.19
CA ALA A 57 -6.70 -13.38 10.89
C ALA A 57 -6.66 -13.00 12.37
N VAL A 58 -5.52 -13.23 13.05
CA VAL A 58 -5.33 -12.82 14.45
C VAL A 58 -5.33 -11.28 14.57
N VAL A 59 -4.58 -10.58 13.71
CA VAL A 59 -4.52 -9.11 13.72
C VAL A 59 -5.89 -8.50 13.43
N ILE A 60 -6.63 -9.07 12.46
CA ILE A 60 -7.99 -8.65 12.12
C ILE A 60 -8.92 -8.85 13.32
N GLY A 61 -8.90 -10.02 13.97
CA GLY A 61 -9.76 -10.33 15.11
C GLY A 61 -9.47 -9.43 16.32
N VAL A 62 -8.21 -9.27 16.69
CA VAL A 62 -7.80 -8.40 17.80
C VAL A 62 -8.10 -6.93 17.48
N GLY A 63 -7.74 -6.46 16.28
CA GLY A 63 -7.98 -5.09 15.86
C GLY A 63 -9.47 -4.74 15.82
N ALA A 64 -10.32 -5.63 15.28
CA ALA A 64 -11.76 -5.43 15.27
C ALA A 64 -12.37 -5.40 16.69
N ALA A 65 -11.91 -6.30 17.57
CA ALA A 65 -12.38 -6.32 18.97
C ALA A 65 -11.99 -5.02 19.70
N MET A 66 -10.75 -4.56 19.55
CA MET A 66 -10.29 -3.31 20.17
C MET A 66 -10.97 -2.08 19.58
N MET A 67 -11.23 -2.06 18.28
CA MET A 67 -12.01 -1.00 17.62
C MET A 67 -13.44 -0.93 18.20
N LEU A 68 -14.10 -2.07 18.36
CA LEU A 68 -15.44 -2.14 18.97
C LEU A 68 -15.43 -1.67 20.41
N VAL A 69 -14.45 -2.10 21.21
CA VAL A 69 -14.30 -1.65 22.61
C VAL A 69 -14.04 -0.14 22.67
N GLY A 70 -13.11 0.38 21.86
CA GLY A 70 -12.75 1.80 21.86
C GLY A 70 -13.91 2.71 21.41
N THR A 71 -14.75 2.25 20.45
CA THR A 71 -15.88 3.04 19.95
C THR A 71 -17.16 2.85 20.77
N SER A 72 -17.25 1.80 21.59
CA SER A 72 -18.48 1.45 22.32
C SER A 72 -18.95 2.56 23.26
N SER A 73 -18.04 3.21 23.99
CA SER A 73 -18.36 4.31 24.91
C SER A 73 -19.02 5.49 24.18
N PHE A 74 -18.56 5.82 22.98
CA PHE A 74 -19.14 6.88 22.14
C PHE A 74 -20.50 6.48 21.59
N LEU A 75 -20.68 5.21 21.18
CA LEU A 75 -21.97 4.68 20.72
C LEU A 75 -23.02 4.68 21.83
N PHE A 76 -22.63 4.31 23.06
CA PHE A 76 -23.54 4.37 24.21
C PHE A 76 -23.89 5.82 24.58
N ALA A 77 -22.95 6.75 24.50
CA ALA A 77 -23.19 8.16 24.81
C ALA A 77 -24.13 8.84 23.79
N THR A 78 -24.02 8.49 22.49
CA THR A 78 -24.83 9.09 21.41
C THR A 78 -26.19 8.43 21.21
N GLY A 79 -26.32 7.18 21.62
CA GLY A 79 -27.44 6.33 21.22
C GLY A 79 -27.34 5.84 19.75
N PRO A 80 -28.16 4.84 19.35
CA PRO A 80 -27.95 4.12 18.10
C PRO A 80 -28.13 4.99 16.85
N PHE A 81 -29.11 5.89 16.82
CA PHE A 81 -29.41 6.71 15.63
C PHE A 81 -28.31 7.72 15.33
N LEU A 82 -27.91 8.52 16.32
CA LEU A 82 -26.88 9.53 16.15
C LEU A 82 -25.52 8.87 15.92
N GLY A 83 -25.18 7.84 16.70
CA GLY A 83 -23.93 7.10 16.54
C GLY A 83 -23.80 6.51 15.13
N PHE A 84 -24.86 5.90 14.59
CA PHE A 84 -24.89 5.37 13.24
C PHE A 84 -24.72 6.47 12.18
N PHE A 85 -25.41 7.61 12.34
CA PHE A 85 -25.31 8.76 11.44
C PHE A 85 -23.85 9.30 11.41
N LEU A 86 -23.23 9.50 12.58
CA LEU A 86 -21.83 9.98 12.65
C LEU A 86 -20.86 8.96 12.09
N ALA A 87 -21.07 7.66 12.30
CA ALA A 87 -20.25 6.60 11.69
C ALA A 87 -20.33 6.62 10.16
N ILE A 88 -21.52 6.86 9.57
CA ILE A 88 -21.66 7.01 8.11
C ILE A 88 -20.85 8.19 7.59
N ILE A 89 -20.84 9.32 8.30
CA ILE A 89 -20.03 10.50 7.91
C ILE A 89 -18.54 10.14 7.86
N CYS A 90 -18.04 9.31 8.78
CA CYS A 90 -16.65 8.86 8.80
C CYS A 90 -16.29 7.93 7.62
N LEU A 91 -17.28 7.33 6.93
CA LEU A 91 -17.01 6.54 5.73
C LEU A 91 -16.62 7.40 4.52
N VAL A 92 -16.98 8.67 4.50
CA VAL A 92 -16.66 9.57 3.37
C VAL A 92 -15.16 9.70 3.18
N PRO A 93 -14.36 10.15 4.17
CA PRO A 93 -12.91 10.22 4.03
C PRO A 93 -12.29 8.83 3.81
N LEU A 94 -12.81 7.79 4.46
CA LEU A 94 -12.33 6.42 4.28
C LEU A 94 -12.40 5.97 2.82
N VAL A 95 -13.56 6.14 2.16
CA VAL A 95 -13.74 5.73 0.75
C VAL A 95 -12.78 6.49 -0.17
N ILE A 96 -12.59 7.80 0.06
CA ILE A 96 -11.65 8.63 -0.72
C ILE A 96 -10.22 8.10 -0.56
N ILE A 97 -9.80 7.84 0.67
CA ILE A 97 -8.45 7.31 0.98
C ILE A 97 -8.25 5.93 0.36
N LEU A 98 -9.20 5.00 0.54
CA LEU A 98 -9.08 3.65 0.01
C LEU A 98 -9.04 3.64 -1.52
N ALA A 99 -9.82 4.49 -2.19
CA ALA A 99 -9.77 4.66 -3.64
C ALA A 99 -8.39 5.17 -4.10
N PHE A 100 -7.82 6.15 -3.39
CA PHE A 100 -6.48 6.65 -3.65
C PHE A 100 -5.41 5.57 -3.44
N LEU A 101 -5.45 4.83 -2.33
CA LEU A 101 -4.50 3.76 -2.05
C LEU A 101 -4.59 2.62 -3.07
N GLN A 102 -5.79 2.24 -3.52
CA GLN A 102 -5.97 1.27 -4.59
C GLN A 102 -5.42 1.77 -5.94
N PHE A 103 -5.51 3.09 -6.20
CA PHE A 103 -4.90 3.67 -7.38
C PHE A 103 -3.37 3.65 -7.30
N VAL A 104 -2.79 3.88 -6.12
CA VAL A 104 -1.34 3.79 -5.89
C VAL A 104 -0.86 2.36 -6.07
N ASP A 105 -1.57 1.38 -5.51
CA ASP A 105 -1.27 -0.06 -5.45
C ASP A 105 -1.69 -0.86 -6.71
N ARG A 106 -1.91 -0.21 -7.83
CA ARG A 106 -2.57 -0.84 -8.99
C ARG A 106 -1.67 -1.72 -9.87
N PHE A 107 -0.35 -1.57 -9.80
CA PHE A 107 0.59 -2.31 -10.66
C PHE A 107 0.97 -3.66 -10.08
N GLU A 108 1.20 -3.71 -8.79
CA GLU A 108 1.43 -4.94 -8.02
C GLU A 108 0.56 -4.91 -6.74
N PRO A 109 -0.73 -5.27 -6.86
CA PRO A 109 -1.67 -5.11 -5.75
C PRO A 109 -1.36 -6.05 -4.59
N GLU A 110 -1.23 -5.47 -3.40
CA GLU A 110 -1.04 -6.19 -2.16
C GLU A 110 -2.27 -7.03 -1.77
N PRO A 111 -2.08 -8.16 -1.04
CA PRO A 111 -3.18 -9.01 -0.61
C PRO A 111 -4.23 -8.27 0.22
N TRP A 112 -5.50 -8.45 -0.07
CA TRP A 112 -6.60 -7.72 0.57
C TRP A 112 -6.69 -8.00 2.08
N TRP A 113 -6.39 -9.23 2.53
CA TRP A 113 -6.39 -9.57 3.95
C TRP A 113 -5.30 -8.83 4.73
N THR A 114 -4.11 -8.62 4.14
CA THR A 114 -3.03 -7.85 4.76
C THR A 114 -3.38 -6.36 4.83
N LYS A 115 -4.05 -5.82 3.81
CA LYS A 115 -4.60 -4.46 3.82
C LYS A 115 -5.64 -4.27 4.92
N ILE A 116 -6.57 -5.23 5.07
CA ILE A 116 -7.56 -5.21 6.16
C ILE A 116 -6.87 -5.35 7.53
N ALA A 117 -5.86 -6.20 7.66
CA ALA A 117 -5.09 -6.30 8.89
C ALA A 117 -4.41 -4.97 9.25
N ALA A 118 -3.81 -4.29 8.27
CA ALA A 118 -3.23 -2.96 8.48
C ALA A 118 -4.27 -1.92 8.91
N LEU A 119 -5.44 -1.90 8.25
CA LEU A 119 -6.53 -1.00 8.56
C LEU A 119 -7.06 -1.22 9.99
N LEU A 120 -7.29 -2.47 10.37
CA LEU A 120 -7.80 -2.80 11.71
C LEU A 120 -6.73 -2.69 12.80
N TRP A 121 -5.43 -2.83 12.45
CA TRP A 121 -4.37 -2.42 13.37
C TRP A 121 -4.47 -0.93 13.70
N GLY A 122 -4.60 -0.07 12.70
CA GLY A 122 -4.73 1.37 12.89
C GLY A 122 -5.97 1.76 13.68
N GLY A 123 -7.14 1.28 13.23
CA GLY A 123 -8.44 1.63 13.82
C GLY A 123 -8.74 0.93 15.16
N GLY A 124 -8.04 -0.16 15.48
CA GLY A 124 -8.19 -0.87 16.74
C GLY A 124 -6.98 -0.68 17.65
N VAL A 125 -5.88 -1.34 17.32
CA VAL A 125 -4.71 -1.42 18.20
C VAL A 125 -4.06 -0.04 18.38
N ALA A 126 -3.73 0.63 17.28
CA ALA A 126 -2.99 1.89 17.37
C ALA A 126 -3.81 2.99 18.04
N VAL A 127 -5.08 3.19 17.64
CA VAL A 127 -5.91 4.25 18.22
C VAL A 127 -6.20 4.01 19.70
N PHE A 128 -6.42 2.74 20.10
CA PHE A 128 -6.69 2.39 21.50
C PHE A 128 -5.51 2.71 22.40
N PHE A 129 -4.31 2.26 22.06
CA PHE A 129 -3.11 2.55 22.85
C PHE A 129 -2.69 4.01 22.75
N ALA A 130 -2.89 4.67 21.61
CA ALA A 130 -2.64 6.10 21.47
C ALA A 130 -3.50 6.93 22.43
N GLY A 131 -4.80 6.64 22.51
CA GLY A 131 -5.68 7.33 23.45
C GLY A 131 -5.21 7.24 24.90
N ILE A 132 -4.75 6.06 25.33
CA ILE A 132 -4.21 5.85 26.69
C ILE A 132 -2.89 6.64 26.88
N THR A 133 -1.94 6.47 25.96
CA THR A 133 -0.60 7.09 26.14
C THR A 133 -0.64 8.60 26.01
N ASN A 134 -1.45 9.15 25.10
CA ASN A 134 -1.62 10.59 24.92
C ASN A 134 -2.26 11.22 26.15
N GLY A 135 -3.37 10.65 26.65
CA GLY A 135 -4.05 11.13 27.84
C GLY A 135 -3.15 11.08 29.10
N LEU A 136 -2.41 9.99 29.29
CA LEU A 136 -1.44 9.89 30.42
C LEU A 136 -0.34 10.96 30.32
N ALA A 137 0.17 11.23 29.13
CA ALA A 137 1.19 12.26 28.92
C ALA A 137 0.63 13.67 29.21
N GLY A 138 -0.60 13.96 28.75
CA GLY A 138 -1.31 15.21 29.05
C GLY A 138 -1.51 15.42 30.55
N VAL A 139 -2.01 14.39 31.26
CA VAL A 139 -2.20 14.44 32.74
C VAL A 139 -0.88 14.63 33.45
N ALA A 140 0.20 13.96 33.05
CA ALA A 140 1.50 14.12 33.66
C ALA A 140 2.03 15.54 33.56
N VAL A 141 1.91 16.20 32.40
CA VAL A 141 2.33 17.58 32.21
C VAL A 141 1.41 18.56 32.96
N ALA A 142 0.10 18.33 32.95
CA ALA A 142 -0.85 19.14 33.70
C ALA A 142 -0.53 19.11 35.22
N SER A 143 -0.22 17.94 35.75
CA SER A 143 0.15 17.75 37.16
C SER A 143 1.49 18.41 37.49
N ALA A 144 2.49 18.28 36.60
CA ALA A 144 3.82 18.86 36.80
C ALA A 144 3.84 20.39 36.71
N THR A 145 2.98 20.98 35.87
CA THR A 145 2.93 22.43 35.64
C THR A 145 1.85 23.14 36.44
N GLY A 146 0.91 22.41 37.05
CA GLY A 146 -0.30 22.96 37.65
C GLY A 146 -1.30 23.55 36.61
N SER A 147 -1.12 23.26 35.31
CA SER A 147 -1.90 23.84 34.23
C SER A 147 -2.51 22.78 33.31
N GLY A 148 -3.84 22.62 33.34
CA GLY A 148 -4.56 21.76 32.40
C GLY A 148 -4.36 22.16 30.95
N ALA A 149 -4.28 23.45 30.66
CA ALA A 149 -4.02 23.98 29.33
C ALA A 149 -2.64 23.54 28.79
N ALA A 150 -1.59 23.60 29.65
CA ALA A 150 -0.27 23.11 29.26
C ALA A 150 -0.30 21.58 28.96
N GLY A 151 -1.04 20.81 29.76
CA GLY A 151 -1.24 19.38 29.54
C GLY A 151 -1.90 19.11 28.20
N SER A 152 -3.00 19.79 27.87
CA SER A 152 -3.72 19.61 26.59
C SER A 152 -2.89 20.02 25.38
N VAL A 153 -2.14 21.10 25.46
CA VAL A 153 -1.24 21.55 24.38
C VAL A 153 -0.13 20.49 24.16
N PHE A 154 0.50 20.01 25.23
CA PHE A 154 1.52 18.99 25.12
C PHE A 154 0.97 17.68 24.55
N GLU A 155 -0.19 17.25 25.04
CA GLU A 155 -0.88 16.07 24.51
C GLU A 155 -1.08 16.16 23.02
N GLY A 156 -1.73 17.23 22.53
CA GLY A 156 -2.09 17.37 21.11
C GLY A 156 -0.90 17.63 20.19
N VAL A 157 0.06 18.45 20.61
CA VAL A 157 1.13 18.94 19.70
C VAL A 157 2.38 18.05 19.76
N VAL A 158 2.62 17.35 20.86
CA VAL A 158 3.85 16.57 21.08
C VAL A 158 3.56 15.09 21.28
N ALA A 159 2.77 14.74 22.29
CA ALA A 159 2.54 13.35 22.66
C ALA A 159 1.77 12.57 21.59
N ALA A 160 0.69 13.16 21.07
CA ALA A 160 -0.12 12.53 20.02
C ALA A 160 0.69 12.27 18.74
N PRO A 161 1.38 13.23 18.11
CA PRO A 161 2.21 12.95 16.95
C PRO A 161 3.26 11.87 17.19
N LEU A 162 3.94 11.87 18.32
CA LEU A 162 4.94 10.86 18.67
C LEU A 162 4.30 9.48 18.84
N GLY A 163 3.31 9.36 19.73
CA GLY A 163 2.70 8.07 20.08
C GLY A 163 1.92 7.46 18.91
N GLU A 164 1.12 8.25 18.23
CA GLU A 164 0.27 7.78 17.14
C GLU A 164 1.07 7.31 15.93
N GLU A 165 2.03 8.13 15.46
CA GLU A 165 2.84 7.74 14.31
C GLU A 165 3.70 6.51 14.63
N PHE A 166 4.19 6.39 15.88
CA PHE A 166 4.89 5.18 16.33
C PHE A 166 3.98 3.95 16.29
N LEU A 167 2.79 4.03 16.87
CA LEU A 167 1.86 2.89 16.96
C LEU A 167 1.32 2.47 15.59
N LYS A 168 1.03 3.42 14.70
CA LYS A 168 0.64 3.14 13.30
C LYS A 168 1.78 2.45 12.55
N ALA A 169 3.01 2.98 12.67
CA ALA A 169 4.19 2.43 12.00
C ALA A 169 4.59 1.05 12.57
N LEU A 170 4.36 0.81 13.85
CA LEU A 170 4.62 -0.50 14.49
C LEU A 170 3.82 -1.61 13.80
N GLY A 171 2.56 -1.37 13.45
CA GLY A 171 1.75 -2.32 12.69
C GLY A 171 2.34 -2.65 11.32
N VAL A 172 2.80 -1.63 10.62
CA VAL A 172 3.48 -1.81 9.33
C VAL A 172 4.76 -2.62 9.49
N LEU A 173 5.56 -2.29 10.51
CA LEU A 173 6.79 -3.02 10.81
C LEU A 173 6.52 -4.50 11.10
N VAL A 174 5.49 -4.81 11.91
CA VAL A 174 5.10 -6.19 12.23
C VAL A 174 4.65 -6.93 10.97
N ILE A 175 3.80 -6.31 10.13
CA ILE A 175 3.36 -6.89 8.84
C ILE A 175 4.59 -7.20 7.96
N VAL A 176 5.47 -6.22 7.79
CA VAL A 176 6.68 -6.36 6.96
C VAL A 176 7.61 -7.44 7.50
N MET A 177 7.79 -7.56 8.82
CA MET A 177 8.60 -8.62 9.42
C MET A 177 8.00 -10.01 9.20
N MET A 178 6.69 -10.15 9.32
CA MET A 178 5.99 -11.42 9.12
C MET A 178 5.87 -11.82 7.63
N ARG A 179 5.84 -10.83 6.74
CA ARG A 179 5.66 -10.99 5.29
C ARG A 179 6.85 -10.47 4.46
N ARG A 180 8.04 -10.42 5.04
CA ARG A 180 9.23 -9.80 4.42
C ARG A 180 9.56 -10.33 3.01
N HIS A 181 9.19 -11.58 2.72
CA HIS A 181 9.43 -12.18 1.41
C HIS A 181 8.45 -11.71 0.34
N SER A 182 7.25 -11.28 0.75
CA SER A 182 6.23 -10.73 -0.15
C SER A 182 6.36 -9.21 -0.34
N ILE A 183 7.17 -8.53 0.50
CA ILE A 183 7.45 -7.09 0.31
C ILE A 183 8.51 -6.94 -0.77
N SER A 184 8.15 -6.29 -1.86
CA SER A 184 8.95 -6.20 -3.09
C SER A 184 9.39 -4.77 -3.41
N SER A 185 8.70 -3.76 -2.86
CA SER A 185 8.97 -2.35 -3.13
C SER A 185 8.80 -1.45 -1.90
N PRO A 186 9.38 -0.23 -1.91
CA PRO A 186 9.07 0.79 -0.91
C PRO A 186 7.59 1.24 -0.93
N LEU A 187 6.90 1.05 -2.08
CA LEU A 187 5.50 1.42 -2.24
C LEU A 187 4.59 0.53 -1.39
N ASP A 188 4.93 -0.74 -1.21
CA ASP A 188 4.17 -1.69 -0.38
C ASP A 188 4.10 -1.20 1.07
N GLY A 189 5.24 -0.75 1.62
CA GLY A 189 5.30 -0.16 2.96
C GLY A 189 4.47 1.11 3.08
N LEU A 190 4.49 1.97 2.03
CA LEU A 190 3.64 3.17 1.96
C LEU A 190 2.15 2.79 1.95
N VAL A 191 1.76 1.78 1.17
CA VAL A 191 0.37 1.30 1.05
C VAL A 191 -0.12 0.76 2.39
N TYR A 192 0.61 -0.13 3.04
CA TYR A 192 0.23 -0.64 4.35
C TYR A 192 0.13 0.45 5.42
N ALA A 193 1.05 1.42 5.40
CA ALA A 193 0.98 2.58 6.28
C ALA A 193 -0.25 3.44 6.01
N GLY A 194 -0.60 3.63 4.74
CA GLY A 194 -1.81 4.32 4.34
C GLY A 194 -3.09 3.64 4.84
N TYR A 195 -3.16 2.30 4.77
CA TYR A 195 -4.28 1.53 5.34
C TYR A 195 -4.33 1.63 6.87
N SER A 196 -3.20 1.54 7.57
CA SER A 196 -3.13 1.75 9.02
C SER A 196 -3.61 3.14 9.40
N ALA A 197 -3.14 4.17 8.70
CA ALA A 197 -3.57 5.54 8.91
C ALA A 197 -5.06 5.77 8.62
N ALA A 198 -5.60 5.13 7.57
CA ALA A 198 -7.03 5.21 7.23
C ALA A 198 -7.92 4.61 8.33
N GLY A 199 -7.53 3.45 8.88
CA GLY A 199 -8.23 2.85 10.01
C GLY A 199 -8.21 3.72 11.25
N PHE A 200 -7.04 4.29 11.58
CA PHE A 200 -6.87 5.22 12.70
C PHE A 200 -7.77 6.44 12.54
N LEU A 201 -7.72 7.10 11.37
CA LEU A 201 -8.50 8.29 11.05
C LEU A 201 -10.00 8.07 11.27
N VAL A 202 -10.55 6.95 10.84
CA VAL A 202 -12.00 6.69 10.95
C VAL A 202 -12.45 6.70 12.41
N VAL A 203 -11.71 6.06 13.30
CA VAL A 203 -12.07 5.97 14.73
C VAL A 203 -11.83 7.29 15.44
N GLU A 204 -10.75 7.96 15.10
CA GLU A 204 -10.45 9.28 15.63
C GLU A 204 -11.49 10.31 15.17
N ASP A 205 -11.83 10.37 13.87
CA ASP A 205 -12.88 11.25 13.35
C ASP A 205 -14.24 10.98 14.01
N PHE A 206 -14.58 9.71 14.24
CA PHE A 206 -15.80 9.37 14.96
C PHE A 206 -15.82 9.97 16.35
N SER A 207 -14.73 9.87 17.10
CA SER A 207 -14.63 10.48 18.44
C SER A 207 -14.75 12.01 18.40
N TYR A 208 -14.06 12.66 17.46
CA TYR A 208 -14.17 14.10 17.26
C TYR A 208 -15.59 14.54 16.88
N PHE A 209 -16.26 13.81 15.98
CA PHE A 209 -17.62 14.16 15.57
C PHE A 209 -18.63 13.99 16.71
N VAL A 210 -18.47 12.99 17.57
CA VAL A 210 -19.29 12.85 18.76
C VAL A 210 -19.10 14.04 19.70
N ILE A 211 -17.87 14.36 20.05
CA ILE A 211 -17.55 15.46 20.96
C ILE A 211 -18.05 16.81 20.41
N THR A 212 -17.77 17.07 19.14
CA THR A 212 -18.11 18.37 18.52
C THR A 212 -19.56 18.52 18.15
N PHE A 213 -20.30 17.42 17.98
CA PHE A 213 -21.75 17.44 17.88
C PHE A 213 -22.39 18.05 19.15
N TYR A 214 -21.99 17.56 20.33
CA TYR A 214 -22.51 18.09 21.60
C TYR A 214 -22.02 19.51 21.90
N ASN A 215 -20.90 19.93 21.35
CA ASN A 215 -20.38 21.29 21.47
C ASN A 215 -20.96 22.25 20.40
N GLY A 216 -21.81 21.77 19.48
CA GLY A 216 -22.44 22.60 18.45
C GLY A 216 -21.52 23.04 17.30
N ILE A 217 -20.33 22.43 17.16
CA ILE A 217 -19.31 22.79 16.14
C ILE A 217 -18.98 21.64 15.18
N LEU A 218 -19.90 20.68 15.00
CA LEU A 218 -19.71 19.53 14.12
C LEU A 218 -19.38 19.92 12.67
N ALA A 219 -20.07 20.93 12.13
CA ALA A 219 -19.85 21.35 10.73
C ALA A 219 -18.43 21.87 10.50
N GLU A 220 -17.88 22.59 11.46
CA GLU A 220 -16.51 23.11 11.40
C GLU A 220 -15.49 21.97 11.48
N THR A 221 -15.72 21.03 12.40
CA THR A 221 -14.88 19.84 12.54
C THR A 221 -14.91 18.98 11.27
N PHE A 222 -16.09 18.83 10.66
CA PHE A 222 -16.23 18.13 9.39
C PHE A 222 -15.40 18.80 8.28
N ILE A 223 -15.48 20.14 8.15
CA ILE A 223 -14.69 20.87 7.16
C ILE A 223 -13.18 20.65 7.41
N MET A 224 -12.73 20.78 8.65
CA MET A 224 -11.33 20.65 8.98
C MET A 224 -10.82 19.22 8.75
N ARG A 225 -11.55 18.19 9.17
CA ARG A 225 -11.07 16.82 9.13
C ARG A 225 -11.34 16.11 7.80
N VAL A 226 -12.49 16.37 7.17
CA VAL A 226 -12.89 15.67 5.93
C VAL A 226 -12.49 16.43 4.68
N LEU A 227 -12.56 17.77 4.66
CA LEU A 227 -12.20 18.53 3.46
C LEU A 227 -10.74 18.97 3.45
N LEU A 228 -10.23 19.48 4.57
CA LEU A 228 -8.87 20.01 4.65
C LEU A 228 -7.86 18.96 5.10
N GLY A 229 -8.25 18.01 5.96
CA GLY A 229 -7.37 17.03 6.62
C GLY A 229 -7.47 15.60 6.10
N VAL A 230 -8.30 15.29 5.10
CA VAL A 230 -8.61 13.90 4.66
C VAL A 230 -7.37 13.03 4.45
N PHE A 231 -6.30 13.55 3.90
CA PHE A 231 -5.06 12.82 3.66
C PHE A 231 -4.00 13.02 4.75
N GLY A 232 -4.26 13.79 5.82
CA GLY A 232 -3.27 14.13 6.83
C GLY A 232 -2.55 12.90 7.38
N HIS A 233 -3.26 12.01 8.07
CA HIS A 233 -2.68 10.80 8.65
C HIS A 233 -2.02 9.89 7.60
N VAL A 234 -2.62 9.75 6.41
CA VAL A 234 -2.03 8.95 5.32
C VAL A 234 -0.71 9.56 4.86
N MET A 235 -0.66 10.88 4.71
CA MET A 235 0.55 11.61 4.33
C MET A 235 1.66 11.39 5.37
N TYR A 236 1.36 11.52 6.65
CA TYR A 236 2.35 11.38 7.73
C TYR A 236 2.87 9.94 7.82
N THR A 237 2.00 8.99 8.10
CA THR A 237 2.38 7.60 8.34
C THR A 237 3.04 6.96 7.13
N SER A 238 2.64 7.34 5.90
CA SER A 238 3.23 6.80 4.67
C SER A 238 4.72 7.14 4.49
N CYS A 239 5.22 8.22 5.10
CA CYS A 239 6.65 8.52 5.10
C CYS A 239 7.44 7.44 5.86
N THR A 240 6.95 7.04 7.03
CA THR A 240 7.55 5.94 7.81
C THR A 240 7.38 4.61 7.08
N GLY A 241 6.18 4.34 6.54
CA GLY A 241 5.90 3.11 5.81
C GLY A 241 6.79 2.92 4.58
N TRP A 242 6.98 3.97 3.78
CA TRP A 242 7.91 3.96 2.65
C TRP A 242 9.34 3.67 3.10
N ALA A 243 9.77 4.29 4.21
CA ALA A 243 11.10 4.09 4.78
C ALA A 243 11.31 2.64 5.26
N ILE A 244 10.30 2.01 5.86
CA ILE A 244 10.33 0.59 6.25
C ILE A 244 10.44 -0.30 4.99
N GLY A 245 9.60 -0.06 3.97
CA GLY A 245 9.67 -0.79 2.70
C GLY A 245 11.03 -0.64 2.01
N TRP A 246 11.61 0.58 2.03
CA TRP A 246 12.94 0.83 1.51
C TRP A 246 14.02 0.05 2.27
N ALA A 247 13.96 0.05 3.61
CA ALA A 247 14.91 -0.64 4.46
C ALA A 247 14.96 -2.14 4.18
N VAL A 248 13.83 -2.78 3.91
CA VAL A 248 13.77 -4.23 3.67
C VAL A 248 13.98 -4.64 2.22
N THR A 249 13.90 -3.70 1.26
CA THR A 249 14.02 -4.04 -0.17
C THR A 249 15.25 -3.42 -0.85
N ARG A 250 15.81 -2.32 -0.34
CA ARG A 250 16.81 -1.51 -1.06
C ARG A 250 18.18 -1.42 -0.38
N THR A 251 18.36 -2.01 0.80
CA THR A 251 19.67 -2.03 1.48
C THR A 251 19.92 -3.35 2.19
N ARG A 252 21.22 -3.71 2.32
CA ARG A 252 21.68 -4.80 3.21
C ARG A 252 22.18 -4.24 4.56
N SER A 253 22.46 -2.96 4.62
CA SER A 253 22.97 -2.32 5.83
C SER A 253 21.86 -2.08 6.84
N ILE A 254 21.96 -2.72 8.00
CA ILE A 254 21.02 -2.54 9.11
C ILE A 254 21.05 -1.08 9.58
N GLY A 255 22.23 -0.48 9.72
CA GLY A 255 22.38 0.92 10.14
C GLY A 255 21.73 1.90 9.16
N ALA A 256 21.92 1.70 7.84
CA ALA A 256 21.24 2.50 6.83
C ALA A 256 19.71 2.32 6.88
N GLY A 257 19.23 1.08 7.10
CA GLY A 257 17.82 0.79 7.26
C GLY A 257 17.21 1.52 8.45
N ILE A 258 17.83 1.39 9.64
CA ILE A 258 17.40 2.09 10.86
C ILE A 258 17.41 3.62 10.63
N GLY A 259 18.48 4.17 10.05
CA GLY A 259 18.60 5.61 9.80
C GLY A 259 17.48 6.15 8.92
N VAL A 260 17.14 5.45 7.83
CA VAL A 260 16.07 5.86 6.92
C VAL A 260 14.69 5.74 7.58
N VAL A 261 14.43 4.67 8.36
CA VAL A 261 13.16 4.50 9.09
C VAL A 261 13.02 5.58 10.16
N THR A 262 14.07 5.89 10.93
CA THR A 262 14.05 6.97 11.90
C THR A 262 13.77 8.32 11.24
N LEU A 263 14.42 8.61 10.08
CA LEU A 263 14.15 9.83 9.33
C LEU A 263 12.69 9.91 8.85
N GLY A 264 12.16 8.83 8.28
CA GLY A 264 10.76 8.75 7.86
C GLY A 264 9.79 9.00 9.01
N TYR A 265 10.06 8.42 10.18
CA TYR A 265 9.27 8.63 11.40
C TYR A 265 9.34 10.08 11.90
N LEU A 266 10.53 10.67 11.93
CA LEU A 266 10.67 12.09 12.35
C LEU A 266 9.95 13.04 11.39
N ILE A 267 9.98 12.77 10.08
CA ILE A 267 9.19 13.53 9.10
C ILE A 267 7.70 13.39 9.39
N ALA A 268 7.20 12.17 9.63
CA ALA A 268 5.80 11.92 9.95
C ALA A 268 5.35 12.68 11.21
N VAL A 269 6.11 12.56 12.29
CA VAL A 269 5.85 13.26 13.56
C VAL A 269 5.86 14.78 13.38
N THR A 270 6.83 15.32 12.62
CA THR A 270 6.93 16.76 12.37
C THR A 270 5.72 17.27 11.59
N MET A 271 5.33 16.58 10.52
CA MET A 271 4.17 16.97 9.69
C MET A 271 2.87 16.91 10.51
N HIS A 272 2.70 15.87 11.32
CA HIS A 272 1.55 15.71 12.20
C HIS A 272 1.52 16.82 13.30
N GLY A 273 2.67 17.05 13.95
CA GLY A 273 2.80 18.12 14.95
C GLY A 273 2.56 19.51 14.39
N LEU A 274 2.95 19.77 13.14
CA LEU A 274 2.63 21.03 12.45
C LEU A 274 1.13 21.19 12.22
N TRP A 275 0.41 20.11 11.87
CA TRP A 275 -1.05 20.15 11.75
C TRP A 275 -1.71 20.48 13.08
N ASN A 276 -1.43 19.70 14.11
CA ASN A 276 -2.01 19.86 15.44
C ASN A 276 -1.61 21.22 16.08
N GLY A 277 -0.34 21.60 15.91
CA GLY A 277 0.16 22.90 16.35
C GLY A 277 -0.52 24.07 15.65
N SER A 278 -0.74 23.97 14.34
CA SER A 278 -1.47 25.01 13.59
C SER A 278 -2.89 25.19 14.11
N ALA A 279 -3.60 24.11 14.40
CA ALA A 279 -4.94 24.16 14.99
C ALA A 279 -4.93 24.77 16.41
N THR A 280 -3.90 24.46 17.20
CA THR A 280 -3.78 24.92 18.59
C THR A 280 -3.36 26.39 18.72
N ILE A 281 -2.39 26.83 17.89
CA ILE A 281 -1.76 28.17 18.01
C ILE A 281 -2.56 29.26 17.29
N SER A 282 -3.35 28.88 16.27
CA SER A 282 -4.02 29.86 15.39
C SER A 282 -4.99 30.82 16.09
N GLY A 283 -5.56 30.45 17.23
CA GLY A 283 -6.49 31.25 18.01
C GLY A 283 -7.77 31.71 17.26
N SER A 284 -7.84 31.51 15.95
CA SER A 284 -8.97 31.90 15.08
C SER A 284 -9.00 31.05 13.81
N ARG A 285 -10.18 30.95 13.17
CA ARG A 285 -10.36 30.28 11.86
C ARG A 285 -9.47 30.87 10.77
N GLY A 286 -9.35 32.20 10.73
CA GLY A 286 -8.49 32.89 9.75
C GLY A 286 -7.02 32.58 9.96
N GLY A 287 -6.55 32.58 11.22
CA GLY A 287 -5.19 32.18 11.57
C GLY A 287 -4.87 30.74 11.17
N PHE A 288 -5.80 29.81 11.42
CA PHE A 288 -5.64 28.44 10.98
C PHE A 288 -5.50 28.33 9.45
N LEU A 289 -6.37 28.99 8.69
CA LEU A 289 -6.29 28.94 7.22
C LEU A 289 -4.97 29.51 6.69
N VAL A 290 -4.45 30.57 7.29
CA VAL A 290 -3.13 31.11 6.91
C VAL A 290 -2.04 30.07 7.13
N LEU A 291 -1.99 29.42 8.31
CA LEU A 291 -1.00 28.37 8.59
C LEU A 291 -1.22 27.13 7.71
N TYR A 292 -2.47 26.79 7.40
CA TYR A 292 -2.81 25.70 6.49
C TYR A 292 -2.24 25.93 5.09
N PHE A 293 -2.41 27.10 4.51
CA PHE A 293 -1.87 27.42 3.19
C PHE A 293 -0.34 27.56 3.19
N ILE A 294 0.25 28.01 4.29
CA ILE A 294 1.72 28.13 4.39
C ILE A 294 2.40 26.77 4.57
N PHE A 295 1.84 25.87 5.39
CA PHE A 295 2.48 24.60 5.74
C PHE A 295 1.81 23.40 5.08
N GLN A 296 0.51 23.21 5.27
CA GLN A 296 -0.13 21.95 4.89
C GLN A 296 -0.26 21.77 3.37
N VAL A 297 -0.62 22.82 2.65
CA VAL A 297 -0.74 22.75 1.18
C VAL A 297 0.60 22.43 0.52
N PRO A 298 1.73 23.12 0.83
CA PRO A 298 3.03 22.75 0.29
C PRO A 298 3.49 21.33 0.66
N LEU A 299 3.25 20.91 1.92
CA LEU A 299 3.57 19.55 2.36
C LEU A 299 2.76 18.50 1.60
N PHE A 300 1.46 18.73 1.41
CA PHE A 300 0.59 17.84 0.65
C PHE A 300 1.01 17.76 -0.83
N CYS A 301 1.31 18.88 -1.47
CA CYS A 301 1.81 18.91 -2.85
C CYS A 301 3.16 18.17 -2.97
N GLY A 302 4.07 18.38 -2.03
CA GLY A 302 5.35 17.67 -1.94
C GLY A 302 5.16 16.15 -1.76
N TRP A 303 4.23 15.76 -0.90
CA TRP A 303 3.88 14.36 -0.69
C TRP A 303 3.25 13.72 -1.94
N LEU A 304 2.32 14.38 -2.62
CA LEU A 304 1.77 13.87 -3.89
C LEU A 304 2.86 13.69 -4.95
N PHE A 305 3.79 14.64 -5.05
CA PHE A 305 4.95 14.51 -5.93
C PHE A 305 5.82 13.32 -5.55
N PHE A 306 6.08 13.12 -4.25
CA PHE A 306 6.84 11.99 -3.73
C PHE A 306 6.16 10.65 -4.06
N VAL A 307 4.85 10.51 -3.84
CA VAL A 307 4.07 9.33 -4.21
C VAL A 307 4.14 9.06 -5.71
N ALA A 308 3.90 10.09 -6.52
CA ALA A 308 3.97 9.96 -7.99
C ALA A 308 5.38 9.55 -8.48
N ARG A 309 6.44 10.07 -7.83
CA ARG A 309 7.82 9.68 -8.13
C ARG A 309 8.09 8.22 -7.73
N THR A 310 7.60 7.79 -6.57
CA THR A 310 7.74 6.42 -6.09
C THR A 310 7.04 5.44 -7.03
N MET A 311 5.79 5.72 -7.44
CA MET A 311 5.06 4.91 -8.44
C MET A 311 5.78 4.84 -9.80
N ARG A 312 6.39 5.96 -10.24
CA ARG A 312 7.18 5.97 -11.48
C ARG A 312 8.45 5.13 -11.35
N ARG A 313 9.10 5.17 -10.18
CA ARG A 313 10.29 4.38 -9.89
C ARG A 313 9.96 2.89 -9.85
N GLU A 314 8.87 2.51 -9.19
CA GLU A 314 8.41 1.12 -9.15
C GLU A 314 8.22 0.54 -10.56
N ARG A 315 7.53 1.26 -11.46
CA ARG A 315 7.37 0.82 -12.85
C ARG A 315 8.69 0.64 -13.59
N ARG A 316 9.69 1.48 -13.33
CA ARG A 316 11.04 1.33 -13.88
C ARG A 316 11.75 0.12 -13.30
N ASP A 317 11.58 -0.12 -12.01
CA ASP A 317 12.15 -1.26 -11.29
C ASP A 317 11.52 -2.57 -11.81
N ILE A 318 10.20 -2.60 -12.04
CA ILE A 318 9.51 -3.73 -12.70
C ILE A 318 10.13 -4.00 -14.08
N ALA A 319 10.25 -2.98 -14.93
CA ALA A 319 10.83 -3.14 -16.25
C ALA A 319 12.27 -3.66 -16.20
N ALA A 320 13.10 -3.07 -15.33
CA ALA A 320 14.49 -3.48 -15.17
C ALA A 320 14.63 -4.92 -14.62
N GLY A 321 13.77 -5.30 -13.68
CA GLY A 321 13.76 -6.64 -13.10
C GLY A 321 13.26 -7.73 -14.05
N LEU A 322 12.44 -7.38 -15.04
CA LEU A 322 11.98 -8.32 -16.06
C LEU A 322 12.99 -8.55 -17.20
N MET A 323 14.01 -7.69 -17.35
CA MET A 323 14.98 -7.81 -18.46
C MET A 323 15.75 -9.13 -18.50
N PRO A 324 16.19 -9.76 -17.38
CA PRO A 324 16.81 -11.07 -17.43
C PRO A 324 15.92 -12.15 -18.06
N TYR A 325 14.63 -12.08 -17.80
CA TYR A 325 13.62 -13.02 -18.34
C TYR A 325 13.33 -12.76 -19.82
N VAL A 326 13.40 -11.49 -20.26
CA VAL A 326 13.32 -11.11 -21.70
C VAL A 326 14.54 -11.65 -22.44
N ASN A 327 15.74 -11.47 -21.91
CA ASN A 327 16.98 -11.94 -22.52
C ASN A 327 17.06 -13.47 -22.66
N GLN A 328 16.33 -14.19 -21.80
CA GLN A 328 16.20 -15.65 -21.88
C GLN A 328 15.01 -16.13 -22.71
N GLY A 329 14.24 -15.21 -23.29
CA GLY A 329 13.09 -15.53 -24.12
C GLY A 329 11.83 -15.97 -23.37
N TRP A 330 11.77 -15.78 -22.05
CA TRP A 330 10.60 -16.16 -21.25
C TRP A 330 9.44 -15.14 -21.33
N ILE A 331 9.80 -13.88 -21.54
CA ILE A 331 8.88 -12.75 -21.59
C ILE A 331 9.18 -11.92 -22.82
N LEU A 332 8.15 -11.46 -23.51
CA LEU A 332 8.31 -10.57 -24.66
C LEU A 332 8.56 -9.12 -24.23
N PRO A 333 9.35 -8.33 -24.96
CA PRO A 333 9.48 -6.90 -24.71
C PRO A 333 8.14 -6.16 -24.69
N SER A 334 7.18 -6.57 -25.53
CA SER A 334 5.82 -6.04 -25.55
C SER A 334 5.02 -6.34 -24.29
N GLU A 335 5.28 -7.47 -23.63
CA GLU A 335 4.67 -7.83 -22.34
C GLU A 335 5.23 -6.97 -21.19
N VAL A 336 6.53 -6.66 -21.21
CA VAL A 336 7.11 -5.70 -20.26
C VAL A 336 6.44 -4.33 -20.40
N GLN A 337 6.27 -3.85 -21.64
CA GLN A 337 5.56 -2.59 -21.88
C GLN A 337 4.11 -2.66 -21.39
N MET A 338 3.41 -3.76 -21.66
CA MET A 338 2.04 -3.99 -21.19
C MET A 338 1.92 -3.96 -19.66
N VAL A 339 2.91 -4.49 -18.93
CA VAL A 339 2.91 -4.49 -17.47
C VAL A 339 3.20 -3.09 -16.92
N CYS A 340 4.17 -2.38 -17.48
CA CYS A 340 4.72 -1.14 -16.91
C CYS A 340 4.02 0.14 -17.38
N ASP A 341 3.41 0.15 -18.58
CA ASP A 341 2.75 1.34 -19.11
C ASP A 341 1.24 1.33 -18.86
N PRO A 342 0.68 2.40 -18.22
CA PRO A 342 -0.75 2.46 -17.92
C PRO A 342 -1.66 2.40 -19.15
N GLY A 343 -1.20 2.95 -20.29
CA GLY A 343 -1.93 2.93 -21.56
C GLY A 343 -1.99 1.52 -22.16
N SER A 344 -0.83 0.88 -22.27
CA SER A 344 -0.70 -0.49 -22.79
C SER A 344 -1.45 -1.49 -21.92
N ARG A 345 -1.42 -1.32 -20.58
CA ARG A 345 -2.19 -2.15 -19.64
C ARG A 345 -3.71 -2.03 -19.85
N ARG A 346 -4.22 -0.81 -20.06
CA ARG A 346 -5.65 -0.59 -20.40
C ARG A 346 -6.03 -1.21 -21.74
N ASN A 347 -5.18 -1.04 -22.76
CA ASN A 347 -5.40 -1.61 -24.08
C ASN A 347 -5.44 -3.14 -24.04
N ALA A 348 -4.54 -3.77 -23.29
CA ALA A 348 -4.53 -5.23 -23.09
C ALA A 348 -5.82 -5.73 -22.42
N LEU A 349 -6.31 -5.02 -21.40
CA LEU A 349 -7.56 -5.36 -20.73
C LEU A 349 -8.80 -5.11 -21.59
N ALA A 350 -8.77 -4.10 -22.45
CA ALA A 350 -9.83 -3.84 -23.42
C ALA A 350 -9.85 -4.92 -24.52
N TRP A 351 -8.68 -5.28 -25.04
CA TRP A 351 -8.54 -6.32 -26.07
C TRP A 351 -9.05 -7.67 -25.55
N VAL A 352 -8.65 -8.10 -24.37
CA VAL A 352 -9.03 -9.40 -23.79
C VAL A 352 -10.50 -9.45 -23.34
N ALA A 353 -11.19 -8.31 -23.28
CA ALA A 353 -12.61 -8.26 -22.87
C ALA A 353 -13.53 -9.07 -23.83
N GLY A 354 -13.14 -9.24 -25.10
CA GLY A 354 -13.82 -10.12 -26.06
C GLY A 354 -13.88 -11.59 -25.64
N GLY A 355 -12.92 -12.08 -24.85
CA GLY A 355 -12.89 -13.42 -24.25
C GLY A 355 -13.70 -13.56 -22.94
N GLY A 356 -14.40 -12.50 -22.52
CA GLY A 356 -15.27 -12.50 -21.36
C GLY A 356 -14.56 -12.22 -20.02
N PRO A 357 -15.31 -12.28 -18.89
CA PRO A 357 -14.80 -11.91 -17.57
C PRO A 357 -13.63 -12.78 -17.07
N VAL A 358 -13.59 -14.05 -17.47
CA VAL A 358 -12.53 -15.00 -17.10
C VAL A 358 -11.24 -14.60 -17.77
N ALA A 359 -11.27 -14.31 -19.09
CA ALA A 359 -10.10 -13.87 -19.84
C ALA A 359 -9.54 -12.55 -19.28
N LYS A 360 -10.42 -11.59 -18.93
CA LYS A 360 -10.03 -10.32 -18.32
C LYS A 360 -9.36 -10.51 -16.94
N ARG A 361 -9.86 -11.42 -16.11
CA ARG A 361 -9.23 -11.78 -14.83
C ARG A 361 -7.88 -12.42 -15.03
N ALA A 362 -7.77 -13.37 -15.99
CA ALA A 362 -6.53 -14.03 -16.33
C ALA A 362 -5.46 -13.04 -16.80
N MET A 363 -5.80 -12.11 -17.72
CA MET A 363 -4.89 -11.05 -18.15
C MET A 363 -4.45 -10.15 -17.02
N LYS A 364 -5.36 -9.74 -16.13
CA LYS A 364 -5.01 -8.92 -14.95
C LYS A 364 -4.05 -9.66 -14.02
N SER A 365 -4.32 -10.94 -13.72
CA SER A 365 -3.45 -11.77 -12.88
C SER A 365 -2.09 -11.98 -13.52
N PHE A 366 -2.02 -12.24 -14.83
CA PHE A 366 -0.79 -12.33 -15.58
C PHE A 366 0.09 -11.09 -15.41
N MET A 367 -0.48 -9.90 -15.66
CA MET A 367 0.26 -8.65 -15.53
C MET A 367 0.73 -8.38 -14.10
N ASN A 368 -0.09 -8.71 -13.08
CA ASN A 368 0.27 -8.53 -11.69
C ASN A 368 1.41 -9.48 -11.27
N ASN A 369 1.33 -10.76 -11.67
CA ASN A 369 2.39 -11.73 -11.38
C ASN A 369 3.71 -11.34 -12.02
N LEU A 370 3.71 -10.85 -13.26
CA LEU A 370 4.92 -10.36 -13.90
C LEU A 370 5.49 -9.11 -13.20
N ALA A 371 4.63 -8.19 -12.74
CA ALA A 371 5.09 -7.03 -11.97
C ALA A 371 5.83 -7.47 -10.71
N SER A 372 5.24 -8.41 -9.97
CA SER A 372 5.84 -8.97 -8.76
C SER A 372 7.17 -9.69 -9.05
N VAL A 373 7.24 -10.52 -10.11
CA VAL A 373 8.49 -11.17 -10.54
C VAL A 373 9.58 -10.13 -10.82
N GLY A 374 9.25 -9.03 -11.51
CA GLY A 374 10.21 -7.95 -11.78
C GLY A 374 10.73 -7.30 -10.52
N LEU A 375 9.86 -6.99 -9.56
CA LEU A 375 10.26 -6.38 -8.29
C LEU A 375 11.07 -7.35 -7.42
N ASP A 376 10.65 -8.61 -7.32
CA ASP A 376 11.40 -9.64 -6.60
C ASP A 376 12.83 -9.79 -7.15
N GLN A 377 13.00 -9.72 -8.48
CA GLN A 377 14.33 -9.73 -9.11
C GLN A 377 15.20 -8.55 -8.66
N ILE A 378 14.63 -7.35 -8.55
CA ILE A 378 15.35 -6.18 -8.04
C ILE A 378 15.76 -6.37 -6.58
N VAL A 379 14.85 -6.91 -5.74
CA VAL A 379 15.19 -7.21 -4.33
C VAL A 379 16.31 -8.24 -4.24
N MET A 380 16.24 -9.32 -5.02
CA MET A 380 17.30 -10.36 -5.06
C MET A 380 18.64 -9.80 -5.54
N ASN A 381 18.65 -8.88 -6.50
CA ASN A 381 19.86 -8.21 -6.96
C ASN A 381 20.51 -7.35 -5.85
N VAL A 382 19.71 -6.71 -5.00
CA VAL A 382 20.19 -5.87 -3.91
C VAL A 382 20.55 -6.70 -2.67
N ARG A 383 19.65 -7.55 -2.20
CA ARG A 383 19.78 -8.26 -0.92
C ARG A 383 20.42 -9.65 -1.02
N GLY A 384 20.45 -10.20 -2.22
CA GLY A 384 20.80 -11.60 -2.50
C GLY A 384 19.58 -12.50 -2.57
N PRO A 385 19.76 -13.69 -3.17
CA PRO A 385 18.69 -14.67 -3.31
C PRO A 385 18.38 -15.33 -1.95
N GLU A 386 17.14 -15.20 -1.52
CA GLU A 386 16.58 -15.91 -0.35
C GLU A 386 15.67 -17.03 -0.85
N LYS A 387 15.81 -18.26 -0.33
CA LYS A 387 15.05 -19.44 -0.80
C LYS A 387 13.55 -19.17 -0.85
N ALA A 388 12.97 -18.58 0.20
CA ALA A 388 11.53 -18.32 0.25
C ALA A 388 11.06 -17.35 -0.86
N ARG A 389 11.87 -16.33 -1.20
CA ARG A 389 11.58 -15.40 -2.31
C ARG A 389 11.74 -16.09 -3.67
N ILE A 390 12.76 -16.94 -3.82
CA ILE A 390 12.94 -17.72 -5.05
C ILE A 390 11.72 -18.62 -5.28
N ASP A 391 11.30 -19.37 -4.26
CA ASP A 391 10.15 -20.30 -4.34
C ASP A 391 8.86 -19.52 -4.69
N GLU A 392 8.67 -18.34 -4.10
CA GLU A 392 7.53 -17.46 -4.39
C GLU A 392 7.58 -16.91 -5.83
N THR A 393 8.75 -16.42 -6.27
CA THR A 393 8.95 -15.92 -7.64
C THR A 393 8.69 -17.01 -8.67
N GLN A 394 9.17 -18.25 -8.44
CA GLN A 394 8.89 -19.38 -9.31
C GLN A 394 7.39 -19.71 -9.39
N SER A 395 6.69 -19.68 -8.26
CA SER A 395 5.24 -19.87 -8.22
C SER A 395 4.50 -18.79 -9.03
N LYS A 396 4.92 -17.53 -8.92
CA LYS A 396 4.34 -16.40 -9.69
C LYS A 396 4.59 -16.54 -11.21
N ILE A 397 5.77 -17.01 -11.61
CA ILE A 397 6.09 -17.30 -13.03
C ILE A 397 5.19 -18.41 -13.56
N GLN A 398 5.01 -19.49 -12.81
CA GLN A 398 4.15 -20.59 -13.20
C GLN A 398 2.69 -20.16 -13.32
N GLU A 399 2.21 -19.38 -12.34
CA GLU A 399 0.85 -18.82 -12.39
C GLU A 399 0.68 -17.87 -13.58
N ALA A 400 1.65 -17.00 -13.86
CA ALA A 400 1.64 -16.12 -15.03
C ALA A 400 1.56 -16.93 -16.33
N THR A 401 2.32 -18.01 -16.47
CA THR A 401 2.28 -18.91 -17.62
C THR A 401 0.88 -19.53 -17.80
N THR A 402 0.29 -20.05 -16.72
CA THR A 402 -1.07 -20.60 -16.72
C THR A 402 -2.12 -19.55 -17.12
N GLN A 403 -2.01 -18.34 -16.58
CA GLN A 403 -2.93 -17.24 -16.91
C GLN A 403 -2.79 -16.80 -18.37
N ARG A 404 -1.56 -16.77 -18.89
CA ARG A 404 -1.30 -16.50 -20.33
C ARG A 404 -2.02 -17.53 -21.21
N GLN A 405 -1.87 -18.81 -20.94
CA GLN A 405 -2.55 -19.88 -21.66
C GLN A 405 -4.08 -19.74 -21.58
N THR A 406 -4.59 -19.41 -20.38
CA THR A 406 -6.02 -19.25 -20.14
C THR A 406 -6.62 -18.15 -21.02
N PHE A 407 -6.07 -16.92 -20.99
CA PHE A 407 -6.65 -15.84 -21.80
C PHE A 407 -6.42 -16.06 -23.29
N GLN A 408 -5.32 -16.65 -23.72
CA GLN A 408 -5.09 -16.98 -25.12
C GLN A 408 -6.09 -18.01 -25.64
N SER A 409 -6.35 -19.08 -24.91
CA SER A 409 -7.36 -20.09 -25.24
C SER A 409 -8.75 -19.46 -25.39
N LEU A 410 -9.15 -18.60 -24.42
CA LEU A 410 -10.45 -17.93 -24.44
C LEU A 410 -10.60 -16.89 -25.56
N MET A 411 -9.49 -16.38 -26.07
CA MET A 411 -9.45 -15.48 -27.23
C MET A 411 -9.37 -16.23 -28.57
N GLY A 412 -9.41 -17.58 -28.57
CA GLY A 412 -9.30 -18.38 -29.79
C GLY A 412 -7.89 -18.40 -30.37
N ILE A 413 -6.89 -17.93 -29.62
CA ILE A 413 -5.50 -17.99 -30.03
C ILE A 413 -5.01 -19.39 -29.67
N ARG A 414 -4.76 -20.23 -30.70
CA ARG A 414 -4.20 -21.54 -30.44
C ARG A 414 -2.81 -21.38 -29.83
N PRO A 415 -2.53 -22.02 -28.67
CA PRO A 415 -1.14 -22.17 -28.25
C PRO A 415 -0.44 -22.93 -29.36
N MET A 416 0.54 -22.29 -29.96
CA MET A 416 1.38 -22.95 -30.96
C MET A 416 2.38 -23.84 -30.27
#